data_283df742616ff8e4be0a704df5f68859
#
_entry.id   283df742616ff8e4be0a704df5f68859
#
_cell.length_a   1.000
_cell.length_b   1.000
_cell.length_c   1.000
_cell.angle_alpha   90.00
_cell.angle_beta   90.00
_cell.angle_gamma   90.00
#
_symmetry.space_group_name_H-M   'P 1'
#
loop_
_entity.id
_entity.type
_entity.pdbx_description
1 polymer ?
#
loop_
_entity_poly.entity_id
_entity_poly.type
_entity_poly.pdbx_seq_one_letter_code
_entity_poly.pdbx_strand_id
1 'polypeptide(L)'
;MRHGPPGRGADEKPKNIKSSMLELLRYLKPWYKPIVISLIFSLVGTLLTIIAPDKLADLTNNISDGLQTGIDMDLIIKSILIILAIYISANLVTCAASYIMITVMQKLAWSMRTSISQKINKLPLKFFDKVTVGDVLSRITNDVDTISSALNSSITTLVQAVVQFVGVTIIMFATSGRLALTAIGSSILGFVLMFFIVSRSRKYFRQQQQNLGDMNGHVEEMYSGHNIVRAYGATAQSKKEFDRINDNLYNSAWKSQFFSGMLMPLMGFVGNLGYVAVCIVGATLTMSGAIRFGTVIAFISYVKLFTNPLSQISQAVSSLMSAGAAGERVFGFLAEEEMPDDSGCTAHIDHVRGKVEFENVRFGYDEDKPIIHDFSADIEPGQKVAIVGYTGAGKTTMVNLLMRFYELWSGQIKIDGVPVSEMRRSDVHAMFGMVLQDTWLFDGTYRENIAYGKPGVTDEQVEAACKLVGLDHYIKTLPKGYDTELNDRSSLSAGQRQLLTIARAMVENAPMIILDEATSSVDTRTEVLVQKAMDRLARGRTSFIIAHRLSTIRDADLILVMDKGDIVESGTHEQLLGKGGLYKELYTSQFENK
;
A
#
# COMPACT_ATOMS: atom_id res chain seq x y z
N MET A 1 7.99 -16.83 8.88
CA MET A 1 7.14 -15.62 8.76
C MET A 1 6.38 -15.42 10.05
N ARG A 2 6.71 -14.40 10.84
CA ARG A 2 5.90 -14.00 11.99
C ARG A 2 4.67 -13.30 11.41
N HIS A 3 3.49 -13.93 11.51
CA HIS A 3 2.23 -13.24 11.35
C HIS A 3 2.12 -12.20 12.47
N GLY A 4 2.35 -10.94 12.13
CA GLY A 4 2.00 -9.84 12.99
C GLY A 4 0.49 -9.83 13.22
N PRO A 5 -0.01 -9.20 14.29
CA PRO A 5 -1.45 -9.09 14.53
C PRO A 5 -2.12 -8.45 13.31
N PRO A 6 -3.37 -8.87 12.98
CA PRO A 6 -4.09 -8.39 11.80
C PRO A 6 -4.12 -6.88 11.77
N GLY A 7 -3.83 -6.34 10.60
CA GLY A 7 -3.58 -4.92 10.37
C GLY A 7 -4.60 -3.99 11.03
N ARG A 8 -4.14 -3.14 11.92
CA ARG A 8 -4.86 -1.97 12.43
C ARG A 8 -5.16 -0.91 11.34
N GLY A 9 -4.99 -1.28 10.06
CA GLY A 9 -5.04 -0.34 8.94
C GLY A 9 -6.41 0.21 8.54
N ALA A 10 -7.53 -0.39 8.99
CA ALA A 10 -8.86 0.01 8.51
C ALA A 10 -9.67 0.91 9.47
N ASP A 11 -9.27 1.06 10.75
CA ASP A 11 -10.10 1.71 11.78
C ASP A 11 -9.46 2.92 12.50
N GLU A 12 -8.27 3.37 12.11
CA GLU A 12 -7.79 4.66 12.63
C GLU A 12 -8.61 5.79 12.00
N LYS A 13 -9.51 6.37 12.81
CA LYS A 13 -10.16 7.63 12.44
C LYS A 13 -9.06 8.64 12.10
N PRO A 14 -9.12 9.23 10.91
CA PRO A 14 -8.11 10.20 10.50
C PRO A 14 -8.01 11.31 11.53
N LYS A 15 -6.83 11.51 12.08
CA LYS A 15 -6.56 12.47 13.16
C LYS A 15 -6.59 13.91 12.65
N ASN A 16 -6.30 14.12 11.34
CA ASN A 16 -6.10 15.45 10.79
C ASN A 16 -6.45 15.61 9.31
N ILE A 17 -7.72 15.27 8.94
CA ILE A 17 -8.21 15.35 7.55
C ILE A 17 -7.92 16.73 6.91
N LYS A 18 -8.00 17.82 7.68
CA LYS A 18 -7.75 19.17 7.15
C LYS A 18 -6.30 19.35 6.70
N SER A 19 -5.33 18.83 7.45
CA SER A 19 -3.92 18.86 7.07
C SER A 19 -3.67 18.04 5.80
N SER A 20 -4.19 16.82 5.75
CA SER A 20 -4.04 15.92 4.60
C SER A 20 -4.69 16.48 3.33
N MET A 21 -5.85 17.12 3.45
CA MET A 21 -6.49 17.82 2.32
C MET A 21 -5.66 19.02 1.84
N LEU A 22 -5.01 19.74 2.76
CA LEU A 22 -4.13 20.85 2.38
C LEU A 22 -2.86 20.34 1.68
N GLU A 23 -2.30 19.21 2.12
CA GLU A 23 -1.16 18.56 1.47
C GLU A 23 -1.54 18.03 0.09
N LEU A 24 -2.73 17.42 -0.06
CA LEU A 24 -3.26 17.02 -1.36
C LEU A 24 -3.37 18.21 -2.33
N LEU A 25 -3.88 19.35 -1.85
CA LEU A 25 -3.97 20.57 -2.66
C LEU A 25 -2.59 21.11 -3.04
N ARG A 26 -1.60 21.04 -2.14
CA ARG A 26 -0.21 21.40 -2.45
C ARG A 26 0.40 20.44 -3.49
N TYR A 27 0.11 19.16 -3.37
CA TYR A 27 0.59 18.15 -4.30
C TYR A 27 -0.02 18.29 -5.70
N LEU A 28 -1.26 18.84 -5.79
CA LEU A 28 -1.94 19.16 -7.04
C LEU A 28 -1.41 20.44 -7.73
N LYS A 29 -0.59 21.26 -7.03
CA LYS A 29 -0.09 22.54 -7.54
C LYS A 29 0.55 22.48 -8.95
N PRO A 30 1.33 21.45 -9.35
CA PRO A 30 1.88 21.39 -10.70
C PRO A 30 0.83 21.30 -11.80
N TRP A 31 -0.36 20.78 -11.49
CA TRP A 31 -1.46 20.56 -12.45
C TRP A 31 -2.63 21.54 -12.31
N TYR A 32 -2.46 22.66 -11.58
CA TYR A 32 -3.58 23.59 -11.34
C TYR A 32 -4.20 24.14 -12.64
N LYS A 33 -3.38 24.40 -13.69
CA LYS A 33 -3.87 24.95 -14.97
C LYS A 33 -4.86 24.01 -15.66
N PRO A 34 -4.56 22.74 -15.94
CA PRO A 34 -5.53 21.84 -16.55
C PRO A 34 -6.73 21.55 -15.63
N ILE A 35 -6.57 21.56 -14.30
CA ILE A 35 -7.70 21.42 -13.38
C ILE A 35 -8.66 22.61 -13.54
N VAL A 36 -8.16 23.83 -13.55
CA VAL A 36 -8.99 25.04 -13.74
C VAL A 36 -9.70 25.00 -15.10
N ILE A 37 -9.01 24.63 -16.18
CA ILE A 37 -9.62 24.48 -17.52
C ILE A 37 -10.76 23.45 -17.48
N SER A 38 -10.54 22.30 -16.86
CA SER A 38 -11.57 21.26 -16.69
C SER A 38 -12.79 21.78 -15.90
N LEU A 39 -12.55 22.54 -14.82
CA LEU A 39 -13.63 23.14 -14.03
C LEU A 39 -14.41 24.21 -14.81
N ILE A 40 -13.74 25.02 -15.62
CA ILE A 40 -14.42 25.98 -16.50
C ILE A 40 -15.28 25.27 -17.54
N PHE A 41 -14.77 24.21 -18.17
CA PHE A 41 -15.55 23.41 -19.11
C PHE A 41 -16.76 22.76 -18.42
N SER A 42 -16.56 22.20 -17.25
CA SER A 42 -17.63 21.63 -16.42
C SER A 42 -18.71 22.66 -16.08
N LEU A 43 -18.31 23.88 -15.71
CA LEU A 43 -19.20 25.01 -15.43
C LEU A 43 -20.01 25.38 -16.68
N VAL A 44 -19.37 25.55 -17.83
CA VAL A 44 -20.05 25.86 -19.10
C VAL A 44 -21.04 24.78 -19.49
N GLY A 45 -20.66 23.49 -19.43
CA GLY A 45 -21.57 22.38 -19.70
C GLY A 45 -22.78 22.36 -18.78
N THR A 46 -22.58 22.64 -17.50
CA THR A 46 -23.68 22.71 -16.52
C THR A 46 -24.62 23.89 -16.81
N LEU A 47 -24.09 25.08 -17.12
CA LEU A 47 -24.91 26.26 -17.48
C LEU A 47 -25.76 26.00 -18.72
N LEU A 48 -25.18 25.37 -19.77
CA LEU A 48 -25.96 24.95 -20.95
C LEU A 48 -27.10 24.00 -20.59
N THR A 49 -26.88 23.06 -19.71
CA THR A 49 -27.92 22.11 -19.25
C THR A 49 -29.03 22.82 -18.48
N ILE A 50 -28.73 23.87 -17.71
CA ILE A 50 -29.72 24.65 -16.93
C ILE A 50 -30.61 25.49 -17.85
N ILE A 51 -30.11 25.95 -19.00
CA ILE A 51 -30.86 26.76 -19.97
C ILE A 51 -31.84 25.89 -20.83
N ALA A 52 -31.54 24.61 -21.01
CA ALA A 52 -32.32 23.75 -21.89
C ALA A 52 -33.84 23.67 -21.56
N PRO A 53 -34.29 23.57 -20.29
CA PRO A 53 -35.70 23.58 -19.96
C PRO A 53 -36.45 24.87 -20.34
N ASP A 54 -35.78 26.02 -20.32
CA ASP A 54 -36.36 27.29 -20.76
C ASP A 54 -36.68 27.26 -22.26
N LYS A 55 -35.74 26.74 -23.07
CA LYS A 55 -35.97 26.55 -24.52
C LYS A 55 -37.06 25.51 -24.80
N LEU A 56 -37.23 24.51 -23.94
CA LEU A 56 -38.32 23.56 -24.01
C LEU A 56 -39.68 24.25 -23.70
N ALA A 57 -39.70 25.20 -22.75
CA ALA A 57 -40.86 26.02 -22.49
C ALA A 57 -41.26 26.88 -23.70
N ASP A 58 -40.27 27.53 -24.36
CA ASP A 58 -40.51 28.31 -25.59
C ASP A 58 -41.11 27.44 -26.69
N LEU A 59 -40.57 26.24 -26.91
CA LEU A 59 -41.10 25.29 -27.88
C LEU A 59 -42.56 24.88 -27.56
N THR A 60 -42.82 24.60 -26.29
CA THR A 60 -44.18 24.19 -25.83
C THR A 60 -45.17 25.33 -25.98
N ASN A 61 -44.74 26.57 -25.68
CA ASN A 61 -45.59 27.76 -25.86
C ASN A 61 -45.93 27.97 -27.35
N ASN A 62 -44.96 27.83 -28.25
CA ASN A 62 -45.17 27.95 -29.72
C ASN A 62 -46.15 26.90 -30.24
N ILE A 63 -46.08 25.66 -29.74
CA ILE A 63 -47.05 24.63 -30.09
C ILE A 63 -48.44 24.99 -29.53
N SER A 64 -48.55 25.43 -28.29
CA SER A 64 -49.81 25.80 -27.66
C SER A 64 -50.49 26.96 -28.34
N ASP A 65 -49.76 27.98 -28.69
CA ASP A 65 -50.27 29.16 -29.42
C ASP A 65 -50.67 28.78 -30.86
N GLY A 66 -49.91 27.90 -31.50
CA GLY A 66 -50.19 27.39 -32.84
C GLY A 66 -51.42 26.49 -32.96
N LEU A 67 -51.91 25.90 -31.85
CA LEU A 67 -53.16 25.12 -31.88
C LEU A 67 -54.41 25.97 -32.28
N GLN A 68 -54.35 27.28 -32.04
CA GLN A 68 -55.47 28.22 -32.39
C GLN A 68 -55.22 28.95 -33.68
N THR A 69 -53.97 29.20 -34.08
CA THR A 69 -53.59 30.08 -35.21
C THR A 69 -52.97 29.33 -36.40
N GLY A 70 -52.74 28.04 -36.27
CA GLY A 70 -51.97 27.20 -37.18
C GLY A 70 -50.55 26.97 -36.68
N ILE A 71 -50.09 25.75 -36.78
CA ILE A 71 -48.75 25.34 -36.30
C ILE A 71 -47.68 25.70 -37.37
N ASP A 72 -46.72 26.53 -36.98
CA ASP A 72 -45.53 26.82 -37.80
C ASP A 72 -44.48 25.71 -37.58
N MET A 73 -44.44 24.76 -38.53
CA MET A 73 -43.51 23.62 -38.45
C MET A 73 -42.04 24.04 -38.59
N ASP A 74 -41.73 25.11 -39.30
CA ASP A 74 -40.35 25.60 -39.47
C ASP A 74 -39.82 26.15 -38.16
N LEU A 75 -40.65 26.89 -37.41
CA LEU A 75 -40.29 27.39 -36.07
C LEU A 75 -40.09 26.26 -35.07
N ILE A 76 -40.94 25.21 -35.13
CA ILE A 76 -40.80 24.03 -34.27
C ILE A 76 -39.50 23.27 -34.55
N ILE A 77 -39.22 22.97 -35.82
CA ILE A 77 -37.99 22.29 -36.25
C ILE A 77 -36.76 23.08 -35.80
N LYS A 78 -36.75 24.39 -36.01
CA LYS A 78 -35.69 25.26 -35.55
C LYS A 78 -35.47 25.22 -34.05
N SER A 79 -36.55 25.23 -33.26
CA SER A 79 -36.48 25.16 -31.78
C SER A 79 -35.92 23.81 -31.32
N ILE A 80 -36.34 22.70 -31.94
CA ILE A 80 -35.83 21.35 -31.65
C ILE A 80 -34.32 21.27 -31.96
N LEU A 81 -33.88 21.81 -33.11
CA LEU A 81 -32.48 21.82 -33.48
C LEU A 81 -31.62 22.64 -32.52
N ILE A 82 -32.15 23.77 -31.99
CA ILE A 82 -31.47 24.58 -30.97
C ILE A 82 -31.32 23.78 -29.67
N ILE A 83 -32.39 23.12 -29.19
CA ILE A 83 -32.35 22.30 -27.97
C ILE A 83 -31.34 21.13 -28.12
N LEU A 84 -31.36 20.47 -29.28
CA LEU A 84 -30.43 19.39 -29.61
C LEU A 84 -28.98 19.90 -29.60
N ALA A 85 -28.73 21.06 -30.25
CA ALA A 85 -27.39 21.67 -30.28
C ALA A 85 -26.91 22.02 -28.85
N ILE A 86 -27.78 22.54 -27.97
CA ILE A 86 -27.46 22.82 -26.56
C ILE A 86 -27.04 21.55 -25.84
N TYR A 87 -27.83 20.45 -25.96
CA TYR A 87 -27.50 19.20 -25.27
C TYR A 87 -26.20 18.55 -25.83
N ILE A 88 -26.03 18.54 -27.16
CA ILE A 88 -24.79 18.02 -27.75
C ILE A 88 -23.59 18.83 -27.29
N SER A 89 -23.66 20.17 -27.34
CA SER A 89 -22.57 21.04 -26.91
C SER A 89 -22.26 20.87 -25.41
N ALA A 90 -23.28 20.80 -24.55
CA ALA A 90 -23.13 20.58 -23.10
C ALA A 90 -22.41 19.25 -22.81
N ASN A 91 -22.82 18.17 -23.51
CA ASN A 91 -22.18 16.86 -23.32
C ASN A 91 -20.75 16.80 -23.86
N LEU A 92 -20.47 17.41 -25.02
CA LEU A 92 -19.11 17.47 -25.57
C LEU A 92 -18.15 18.22 -24.66
N VAL A 93 -18.58 19.37 -24.14
CA VAL A 93 -17.77 20.17 -23.21
C VAL A 93 -17.55 19.43 -21.89
N THR A 94 -18.58 18.76 -21.37
CA THR A 94 -18.45 17.92 -20.14
C THR A 94 -17.52 16.72 -20.39
N CYS A 95 -17.60 16.09 -21.55
CA CYS A 95 -16.69 15.00 -21.93
C CYS A 95 -15.23 15.48 -21.98
N ALA A 96 -14.98 16.65 -22.59
CA ALA A 96 -13.65 17.26 -22.62
C ALA A 96 -13.14 17.59 -21.19
N ALA A 97 -13.99 18.12 -20.33
CA ALA A 97 -13.67 18.37 -18.93
C ALA A 97 -13.25 17.08 -18.21
N SER A 98 -14.03 16.01 -18.39
CA SER A 98 -13.75 14.70 -17.78
C SER A 98 -12.44 14.09 -18.30
N TYR A 99 -12.17 14.18 -19.61
CA TYR A 99 -10.93 13.69 -20.20
C TYR A 99 -9.69 14.39 -19.61
N ILE A 100 -9.74 15.73 -19.46
CA ILE A 100 -8.66 16.50 -18.84
C ILE A 100 -8.48 16.07 -17.37
N MET A 101 -9.57 15.98 -16.61
CA MET A 101 -9.51 15.63 -15.19
C MET A 101 -8.94 14.23 -14.96
N ILE A 102 -9.41 13.22 -15.70
CA ILE A 102 -8.89 11.85 -15.65
C ILE A 102 -7.39 11.82 -15.94
N THR A 103 -6.95 12.54 -16.98
CA THR A 103 -5.53 12.61 -17.36
C THR A 103 -4.68 13.19 -16.21
N VAL A 104 -5.15 14.24 -15.57
CA VAL A 104 -4.47 14.86 -14.43
C VAL A 104 -4.40 13.91 -13.24
N MET A 105 -5.52 13.25 -12.91
CA MET A 105 -5.57 12.33 -11.77
C MET A 105 -4.68 11.09 -11.97
N GLN A 106 -4.55 10.59 -13.20
CA GLN A 106 -3.62 9.50 -13.50
C GLN A 106 -2.15 9.93 -13.37
N LYS A 107 -1.81 11.16 -13.78
CA LYS A 107 -0.47 11.73 -13.56
C LYS A 107 -0.18 11.93 -12.07
N LEU A 108 -1.16 12.35 -11.29
CA LEU A 108 -1.07 12.44 -9.84
C LEU A 108 -0.76 11.07 -9.22
N ALA A 109 -1.54 10.04 -9.56
CA ALA A 109 -1.33 8.68 -9.08
C ALA A 109 0.05 8.13 -9.46
N TRP A 110 0.48 8.34 -10.69
CA TRP A 110 1.83 7.98 -11.14
C TRP A 110 2.92 8.68 -10.31
N SER A 111 2.80 9.99 -10.09
CA SER A 111 3.75 10.77 -9.30
C SER A 111 3.81 10.29 -7.84
N MET A 112 2.65 10.01 -7.22
CA MET A 112 2.59 9.49 -5.85
C MET A 112 3.26 8.12 -5.72
N ARG A 113 2.97 7.18 -6.65
CA ARG A 113 3.60 5.86 -6.66
C ARG A 113 5.11 5.95 -6.85
N THR A 114 5.58 6.84 -7.72
CA THR A 114 7.02 7.10 -7.91
C THR A 114 7.65 7.61 -6.62
N SER A 115 7.02 8.58 -5.95
CA SER A 115 7.51 9.13 -4.69
C SER A 115 7.57 8.06 -3.58
N ILE A 116 6.53 7.21 -3.48
CA ILE A 116 6.50 6.11 -2.51
C ILE A 116 7.62 5.10 -2.81
N SER A 117 7.80 4.70 -4.08
CA SER A 117 8.85 3.77 -4.50
C SER A 117 10.25 4.29 -4.18
N GLN A 118 10.51 5.58 -4.45
CA GLN A 118 11.77 6.21 -4.08
C GLN A 118 11.98 6.28 -2.57
N LYS A 119 10.91 6.56 -1.82
CA LYS A 119 10.95 6.63 -0.35
C LYS A 119 11.28 5.28 0.27
N ILE A 120 10.72 4.17 -0.26
CA ILE A 120 11.03 2.81 0.21
C ILE A 120 12.54 2.56 0.25
N ASN A 121 13.26 2.95 -0.80
CA ASN A 121 14.69 2.73 -0.89
C ASN A 121 15.53 3.62 0.05
N LYS A 122 14.92 4.64 0.66
CA LYS A 122 15.58 5.58 1.57
C LYS A 122 15.22 5.35 3.04
N LEU A 123 14.23 4.51 3.31
CA LEU A 123 13.80 4.23 4.67
C LEU A 123 14.77 3.28 5.40
N PRO A 124 15.03 3.52 6.70
CA PRO A 124 15.86 2.63 7.52
C PRO A 124 15.17 1.27 7.73
N LEU A 125 15.98 0.22 7.92
CA LEU A 125 15.46 -1.13 8.19
C LEU A 125 14.52 -1.16 9.42
N LYS A 126 14.79 -0.34 10.43
CA LYS A 126 13.95 -0.14 11.63
C LYS A 126 12.48 0.15 11.30
N PHE A 127 12.21 0.78 10.16
CA PHE A 127 10.83 1.02 9.70
C PHE A 127 10.15 -0.29 9.29
N PHE A 128 10.85 -1.14 8.51
CA PHE A 128 10.32 -2.41 8.01
C PHE A 128 10.16 -3.48 9.10
N ASP A 129 10.89 -3.36 10.21
CA ASP A 129 10.69 -4.21 11.38
C ASP A 129 9.32 -3.98 12.06
N LYS A 130 8.76 -2.77 11.92
CA LYS A 130 7.51 -2.33 12.56
C LYS A 130 6.30 -2.38 11.64
N VAL A 131 6.50 -2.30 10.33
CA VAL A 131 5.45 -2.19 9.31
C VAL A 131 5.45 -3.43 8.44
N THR A 132 4.26 -3.99 8.18
CA THR A 132 4.15 -5.16 7.31
C THR A 132 4.29 -4.79 5.84
N VAL A 133 4.78 -5.73 5.01
CA VAL A 133 4.85 -5.56 3.55
C VAL A 133 3.47 -5.25 2.97
N GLY A 134 2.42 -5.90 3.50
CA GLY A 134 1.04 -5.66 3.08
C GLY A 134 0.56 -4.24 3.31
N ASP A 135 0.95 -3.60 4.43
CA ASP A 135 0.61 -2.20 4.71
C ASP A 135 1.25 -1.25 3.71
N VAL A 136 2.53 -1.45 3.37
CA VAL A 136 3.24 -0.64 2.37
C VAL A 136 2.63 -0.83 0.98
N LEU A 137 2.35 -2.08 0.60
CA LEU A 137 1.71 -2.40 -0.67
C LEU A 137 0.32 -1.76 -0.78
N SER A 138 -0.48 -1.82 0.30
CA SER A 138 -1.80 -1.18 0.34
C SER A 138 -1.74 0.34 0.13
N ARG A 139 -0.70 1.02 0.64
CA ARG A 139 -0.50 2.46 0.41
C ARG A 139 -0.20 2.78 -1.05
N ILE A 140 0.63 1.95 -1.72
CA ILE A 140 1.00 2.13 -3.14
C ILE A 140 -0.20 1.87 -4.06
N THR A 141 -1.02 0.88 -3.74
CA THR A 141 -2.14 0.44 -4.57
C THR A 141 -3.45 1.11 -4.13
N ASN A 142 -4.03 0.65 -3.03
CA ASN A 142 -5.39 1.01 -2.63
C ASN A 142 -5.54 2.49 -2.23
N ASP A 143 -4.59 3.04 -1.45
CA ASP A 143 -4.70 4.41 -0.98
C ASP A 143 -4.49 5.42 -2.11
N VAL A 144 -3.50 5.21 -2.99
CA VAL A 144 -3.27 6.07 -4.15
C VAL A 144 -4.46 6.02 -5.11
N ASP A 145 -5.04 4.83 -5.35
CA ASP A 145 -6.23 4.70 -6.21
C ASP A 145 -7.47 5.34 -5.57
N THR A 146 -7.63 5.23 -4.25
CA THR A 146 -8.70 5.91 -3.52
C THR A 146 -8.58 7.43 -3.64
N ILE A 147 -7.39 7.99 -3.49
CA ILE A 147 -7.14 9.43 -3.67
C ILE A 147 -7.48 9.84 -5.10
N SER A 148 -6.92 9.15 -6.09
CA SER A 148 -7.10 9.50 -7.51
C SER A 148 -8.56 9.42 -7.94
N SER A 149 -9.26 8.34 -7.62
CA SER A 149 -10.65 8.13 -8.00
C SER A 149 -11.61 9.08 -7.29
N ALA A 150 -11.39 9.29 -5.98
CA ALA A 150 -12.22 10.21 -5.19
C ALA A 150 -12.04 11.68 -5.64
N LEU A 151 -10.82 12.12 -5.91
CA LEU A 151 -10.58 13.48 -6.43
C LEU A 151 -11.16 13.65 -7.83
N ASN A 152 -10.97 12.66 -8.71
CA ASN A 152 -11.51 12.69 -10.07
C ASN A 152 -13.03 12.87 -10.09
N SER A 153 -13.75 12.05 -9.31
CA SER A 153 -15.20 12.13 -9.26
C SER A 153 -15.72 13.33 -8.47
N SER A 154 -15.11 13.62 -7.31
CA SER A 154 -15.70 14.56 -6.36
C SER A 154 -15.48 16.03 -6.72
N ILE A 155 -14.31 16.41 -7.26
CA ILE A 155 -14.01 17.82 -7.58
C ILE A 155 -14.96 18.30 -8.67
N THR A 156 -15.09 17.57 -9.76
CA THR A 156 -15.96 17.93 -10.89
C THR A 156 -17.43 17.90 -10.47
N THR A 157 -17.87 16.82 -9.80
CA THR A 157 -19.26 16.67 -9.34
C THR A 157 -19.66 17.76 -8.34
N LEU A 158 -18.78 18.14 -7.40
CA LEU A 158 -19.07 19.17 -6.43
C LEU A 158 -19.31 20.52 -7.11
N VAL A 159 -18.44 20.92 -8.04
CA VAL A 159 -18.59 22.16 -8.80
C VAL A 159 -19.88 22.14 -9.62
N GLN A 160 -20.13 21.07 -10.37
CA GLN A 160 -21.36 20.90 -11.15
C GLN A 160 -22.61 20.99 -10.29
N ALA A 161 -22.63 20.26 -9.17
CA ALA A 161 -23.78 20.22 -8.27
C ALA A 161 -24.05 21.59 -7.61
N VAL A 162 -23.03 22.33 -7.18
CA VAL A 162 -23.19 23.67 -6.61
C VAL A 162 -23.71 24.66 -7.66
N VAL A 163 -23.09 24.66 -8.85
CA VAL A 163 -23.50 25.55 -9.95
C VAL A 163 -24.92 25.23 -10.41
N GLN A 164 -25.26 23.94 -10.53
CA GLN A 164 -26.61 23.50 -10.92
C GLN A 164 -27.64 23.90 -9.87
N PHE A 165 -27.38 23.64 -8.58
CA PHE A 165 -28.27 23.99 -7.47
C PHE A 165 -28.56 25.49 -7.42
N VAL A 166 -27.50 26.31 -7.44
CA VAL A 166 -27.61 27.77 -7.40
C VAL A 166 -28.25 28.31 -8.68
N GLY A 167 -27.78 27.85 -9.85
CA GLY A 167 -28.27 28.33 -11.14
C GLY A 167 -29.74 27.99 -11.38
N VAL A 168 -30.16 26.75 -11.07
CA VAL A 168 -31.57 26.36 -11.19
C VAL A 168 -32.44 27.15 -10.22
N THR A 169 -32.00 27.35 -8.97
CA THR A 169 -32.74 28.17 -7.99
C THR A 169 -32.94 29.59 -8.51
N ILE A 170 -31.93 30.25 -9.04
CA ILE A 170 -32.04 31.60 -9.60
C ILE A 170 -33.04 31.62 -10.77
N ILE A 171 -32.96 30.71 -11.72
CA ILE A 171 -33.87 30.67 -12.86
C ILE A 171 -35.31 30.39 -12.42
N MET A 172 -35.53 29.46 -11.47
CA MET A 172 -36.87 29.20 -10.92
C MET A 172 -37.53 30.46 -10.35
N PHE A 173 -36.80 31.23 -9.53
CA PHE A 173 -37.32 32.46 -8.97
C PHE A 173 -37.51 33.57 -10.03
N ALA A 174 -36.63 33.67 -11.00
CA ALA A 174 -36.75 34.61 -12.12
C ALA A 174 -37.96 34.30 -13.01
N THR A 175 -38.29 33.02 -13.19
CA THR A 175 -39.41 32.61 -14.05
C THR A 175 -40.77 32.68 -13.35
N SER A 176 -40.88 32.14 -12.13
CA SER A 176 -42.12 32.22 -11.31
C SER A 176 -41.83 31.94 -9.83
N GLY A 177 -41.87 32.98 -8.99
CA GLY A 177 -41.62 32.83 -7.55
C GLY A 177 -42.64 31.89 -6.85
N ARG A 178 -43.92 31.85 -7.32
CA ARG A 178 -44.94 30.96 -6.73
C ARG A 178 -44.65 29.50 -7.01
N LEU A 179 -44.27 29.17 -8.23
CA LEU A 179 -43.90 27.79 -8.60
C LEU A 179 -42.56 27.39 -7.96
N ALA A 180 -41.59 28.32 -7.84
CA ALA A 180 -40.33 28.09 -7.16
C ALA A 180 -40.57 27.70 -5.68
N LEU A 181 -41.40 28.45 -4.96
CA LEU A 181 -41.75 28.17 -3.56
C LEU A 181 -42.45 26.81 -3.43
N THR A 182 -43.35 26.46 -4.37
CA THR A 182 -44.02 25.15 -4.39
C THR A 182 -43.05 24.01 -4.56
N ALA A 183 -42.10 24.12 -5.52
CA ALA A 183 -41.10 23.12 -5.79
C ALA A 183 -40.09 22.96 -4.62
N ILE A 184 -39.64 24.04 -4.04
CA ILE A 184 -38.74 24.06 -2.87
C ILE A 184 -39.45 23.47 -1.66
N GLY A 185 -40.70 23.87 -1.40
CA GLY A 185 -41.49 23.38 -0.27
C GLY A 185 -41.71 21.88 -0.32
N SER A 186 -42.02 21.32 -1.52
CA SER A 186 -42.14 19.87 -1.69
C SER A 186 -40.81 19.15 -1.47
N SER A 187 -39.69 19.76 -1.86
CA SER A 187 -38.35 19.20 -1.70
C SER A 187 -37.92 19.18 -0.22
N ILE A 188 -38.28 20.19 0.59
CA ILE A 188 -37.98 20.24 2.03
C ILE A 188 -38.54 19.01 2.75
N LEU A 189 -39.78 18.57 2.41
CA LEU A 189 -40.35 17.35 2.95
C LEU A 189 -39.44 16.14 2.69
N GLY A 190 -38.91 16.04 1.47
CA GLY A 190 -37.93 15.01 1.10
C GLY A 190 -36.66 15.01 1.91
N PHE A 191 -36.13 16.21 2.16
CA PHE A 191 -34.93 16.34 2.99
C PHE A 191 -35.14 15.93 4.44
N VAL A 192 -36.27 16.25 5.02
CA VAL A 192 -36.65 15.83 6.38
C VAL A 192 -36.73 14.30 6.46
N LEU A 193 -37.41 13.67 5.49
CA LEU A 193 -37.47 12.20 5.42
C LEU A 193 -36.10 11.56 5.23
N MET A 194 -35.28 12.10 4.31
CA MET A 194 -33.92 11.62 4.07
C MET A 194 -33.05 11.71 5.34
N PHE A 195 -33.08 12.85 6.02
CA PHE A 195 -32.33 13.07 7.26
C PHE A 195 -32.70 12.03 8.33
N PHE A 196 -33.98 11.75 8.50
CA PHE A 196 -34.48 10.75 9.44
C PHE A 196 -33.96 9.35 9.11
N ILE A 197 -34.02 8.94 7.83
CA ILE A 197 -33.57 7.62 7.38
C ILE A 197 -32.06 7.47 7.52
N VAL A 198 -31.28 8.46 7.08
CA VAL A 198 -29.82 8.45 7.18
C VAL A 198 -29.38 8.38 8.64
N SER A 199 -30.02 9.15 9.51
CA SER A 199 -29.74 9.13 10.95
C SER A 199 -29.98 7.73 11.55
N ARG A 200 -31.06 7.08 11.14
CA ARG A 200 -31.39 5.72 11.61
C ARG A 200 -30.45 4.66 11.01
N SER A 201 -30.10 4.77 9.74
CA SER A 201 -29.22 3.86 9.02
C SER A 201 -27.80 3.80 9.60
N ARG A 202 -27.25 4.93 10.07
CA ARG A 202 -25.86 5.02 10.61
C ARG A 202 -25.58 4.00 11.70
N LYS A 203 -26.54 3.72 12.58
CA LYS A 203 -26.38 2.72 13.65
C LYS A 203 -26.17 1.32 13.08
N TYR A 204 -27.00 0.93 12.11
CA TYR A 204 -26.94 -0.41 11.52
C TYR A 204 -25.73 -0.58 10.61
N PHE A 205 -25.33 0.47 9.89
CA PHE A 205 -24.12 0.47 9.09
C PHE A 205 -22.87 0.25 9.95
N ARG A 206 -22.79 0.93 11.11
CA ARG A 206 -21.67 0.69 12.05
C ARG A 206 -21.65 -0.73 12.59
N GLN A 207 -22.82 -1.27 12.95
CA GLN A 207 -22.94 -2.65 13.43
C GLN A 207 -22.56 -3.65 12.32
N GLN A 208 -22.96 -3.41 11.09
CA GLN A 208 -22.56 -4.23 9.94
C GLN A 208 -21.03 -4.24 9.76
N GLN A 209 -20.37 -3.09 9.82
CA GLN A 209 -18.92 -3.01 9.69
C GLN A 209 -18.21 -3.74 10.84
N GLN A 210 -18.70 -3.59 12.08
CA GLN A 210 -18.16 -4.33 13.22
C GLN A 210 -18.31 -5.84 13.04
N ASN A 211 -19.50 -6.32 12.72
CA ASN A 211 -19.76 -7.74 12.54
C ASN A 211 -18.99 -8.33 11.33
N LEU A 212 -18.74 -7.52 10.28
CA LEU A 212 -17.90 -7.92 9.15
C LEU A 212 -16.43 -8.06 9.58
N GLY A 213 -15.95 -7.15 10.43
CA GLY A 213 -14.62 -7.27 11.03
C GLY A 213 -14.46 -8.54 11.87
N ASP A 214 -15.46 -8.83 12.73
CA ASP A 214 -15.47 -10.04 13.56
C ASP A 214 -15.50 -11.32 12.68
N MET A 215 -16.27 -11.31 11.58
CA MET A 215 -16.30 -12.41 10.61
C MET A 215 -14.94 -12.62 9.94
N ASN A 216 -14.33 -11.55 9.45
CA ASN A 216 -13.02 -11.63 8.79
C ASN A 216 -11.95 -12.15 9.76
N GLY A 217 -11.93 -11.65 11.00
CA GLY A 217 -11.00 -12.12 12.03
C GLY A 217 -11.18 -13.62 12.34
N HIS A 218 -12.43 -14.08 12.49
CA HIS A 218 -12.71 -15.49 12.72
C HIS A 218 -12.29 -16.38 11.54
N VAL A 219 -12.58 -15.96 10.30
CA VAL A 219 -12.19 -16.71 9.10
C VAL A 219 -10.65 -16.78 8.98
N GLU A 220 -9.95 -15.67 9.19
CA GLU A 220 -8.49 -15.62 9.14
C GLU A 220 -7.86 -16.53 10.21
N GLU A 221 -8.37 -16.49 11.45
CA GLU A 221 -7.90 -17.34 12.54
C GLU A 221 -8.12 -18.82 12.22
N MET A 222 -9.33 -19.21 11.80
CA MET A 222 -9.67 -20.59 11.48
C MET A 222 -8.95 -21.12 10.23
N TYR A 223 -8.72 -20.27 9.24
CA TYR A 223 -7.96 -20.63 8.04
C TYR A 223 -6.47 -20.81 8.35
N SER A 224 -5.88 -19.90 9.08
CA SER A 224 -4.46 -19.97 9.49
C SER A 224 -4.20 -21.16 10.43
N GLY A 225 -5.16 -21.44 11.35
CA GLY A 225 -5.09 -22.57 12.28
C GLY A 225 -5.76 -23.85 11.78
N HIS A 226 -6.09 -23.97 10.47
CA HIS A 226 -6.93 -25.06 9.95
C HIS A 226 -6.42 -26.48 10.31
N ASN A 227 -5.11 -26.70 10.22
CA ASN A 227 -4.51 -27.98 10.57
C ASN A 227 -4.72 -28.33 12.06
N ILE A 228 -4.64 -27.33 12.95
CA ILE A 228 -4.86 -27.48 14.39
C ILE A 228 -6.33 -27.78 14.65
N VAL A 229 -7.25 -27.00 14.04
CA VAL A 229 -8.70 -27.22 14.18
C VAL A 229 -9.09 -28.66 13.78
N ARG A 230 -8.49 -29.19 12.69
CA ARG A 230 -8.71 -30.56 12.26
C ARG A 230 -8.09 -31.59 13.20
N ALA A 231 -6.83 -31.39 13.60
CA ALA A 231 -6.11 -32.31 14.46
C ALA A 231 -6.80 -32.52 15.82
N TYR A 232 -7.39 -31.45 16.37
CA TYR A 232 -8.12 -31.48 17.64
C TYR A 232 -9.63 -31.73 17.51
N GLY A 233 -10.14 -31.98 16.31
CA GLY A 233 -11.57 -32.25 16.08
C GLY A 233 -12.51 -31.07 16.39
N ALA A 234 -11.99 -29.83 16.43
CA ALA A 234 -12.73 -28.64 16.84
C ALA A 234 -13.62 -28.03 15.74
N THR A 235 -13.82 -28.72 14.60
CA THR A 235 -14.59 -28.23 13.44
C THR A 235 -16.03 -27.86 13.79
N ALA A 236 -16.69 -28.65 14.63
CA ALA A 236 -18.08 -28.39 15.04
C ALA A 236 -18.21 -27.12 15.89
N GLN A 237 -17.25 -26.87 16.78
CA GLN A 237 -17.18 -25.67 17.62
C GLN A 237 -16.91 -24.42 16.76
N SER A 238 -15.93 -24.49 15.85
CA SER A 238 -15.60 -23.41 14.93
C SER A 238 -16.81 -23.05 14.05
N LYS A 239 -17.54 -24.07 13.53
CA LYS A 239 -18.76 -23.84 12.74
C LYS A 239 -19.85 -23.15 13.56
N LYS A 240 -20.08 -23.57 14.80
CA LYS A 240 -21.08 -22.94 15.68
C LYS A 240 -20.77 -21.47 15.93
N GLU A 241 -19.52 -21.13 16.12
CA GLU A 241 -19.11 -19.73 16.33
C GLU A 241 -19.23 -18.93 15.02
N PHE A 242 -18.84 -19.52 13.87
CA PHE A 242 -19.08 -18.92 12.56
C PHE A 242 -20.57 -18.60 12.32
N ASP A 243 -21.45 -19.57 12.58
CA ASP A 243 -22.90 -19.39 12.40
C ASP A 243 -23.42 -18.25 13.28
N ARG A 244 -22.98 -18.16 14.55
CA ARG A 244 -23.35 -17.05 15.46
C ARG A 244 -22.92 -15.68 14.92
N ILE A 245 -21.68 -15.56 14.43
CA ILE A 245 -21.16 -14.32 13.87
C ILE A 245 -21.90 -13.97 12.57
N ASN A 246 -22.16 -14.97 11.72
CA ASN A 246 -22.87 -14.79 10.47
C ASN A 246 -24.33 -14.33 10.68
N ASP A 247 -25.03 -14.87 11.68
CA ASP A 247 -26.37 -14.42 12.04
C ASP A 247 -26.39 -12.96 12.50
N ASN A 248 -25.40 -12.54 13.29
CA ASN A 248 -25.24 -11.15 13.71
C ASN A 248 -24.96 -10.23 12.49
N LEU A 249 -24.08 -10.67 11.59
CA LEU A 249 -23.79 -9.95 10.35
C LEU A 249 -25.04 -9.85 9.47
N TYR A 250 -25.78 -10.95 9.27
CA TYR A 250 -27.02 -10.96 8.50
C TYR A 250 -28.03 -9.94 9.04
N ASN A 251 -28.30 -9.96 10.36
CA ASN A 251 -29.27 -9.06 10.98
C ASN A 251 -28.89 -7.58 10.88
N SER A 252 -27.60 -7.26 10.99
CA SER A 252 -27.11 -5.87 10.85
C SER A 252 -27.07 -5.44 9.37
N ALA A 253 -26.61 -6.32 8.48
CA ALA A 253 -26.53 -6.07 7.05
C ALA A 253 -27.91 -5.88 6.42
N TRP A 254 -28.89 -6.76 6.74
CA TRP A 254 -30.24 -6.63 6.24
C TRP A 254 -30.84 -5.27 6.59
N LYS A 255 -30.74 -4.85 7.86
CA LYS A 255 -31.27 -3.53 8.31
C LYS A 255 -30.53 -2.37 7.66
N SER A 256 -29.21 -2.46 7.56
CA SER A 256 -28.39 -1.45 6.90
C SER A 256 -28.76 -1.28 5.42
N GLN A 257 -28.87 -2.41 4.69
CA GLN A 257 -29.25 -2.42 3.27
C GLN A 257 -30.69 -1.96 3.05
N PHE A 258 -31.63 -2.35 3.91
CA PHE A 258 -33.01 -1.90 3.83
C PHE A 258 -33.10 -0.37 3.93
N PHE A 259 -32.52 0.24 4.98
CA PHE A 259 -32.55 1.69 5.12
C PHE A 259 -31.78 2.41 4.01
N SER A 260 -30.64 1.90 3.60
CA SER A 260 -29.87 2.50 2.50
C SER A 260 -30.60 2.35 1.16
N GLY A 261 -31.21 1.19 0.91
CA GLY A 261 -31.95 0.91 -0.32
C GLY A 261 -33.26 1.72 -0.46
N MET A 262 -33.85 2.14 0.66
CA MET A 262 -35.05 3.00 0.64
C MET A 262 -34.78 4.44 0.19
N LEU A 263 -33.54 4.91 0.26
CA LEU A 263 -33.21 6.31 -0.06
C LEU A 263 -33.58 6.69 -1.49
N MET A 264 -33.21 5.87 -2.48
CA MET A 264 -33.51 6.15 -3.90
C MET A 264 -35.02 6.16 -4.21
N PRO A 265 -35.82 5.14 -3.84
CA PRO A 265 -37.28 5.15 -4.04
C PRO A 265 -37.96 6.32 -3.35
N LEU A 266 -37.53 6.69 -2.13
CA LEU A 266 -38.11 7.81 -1.40
C LEU A 266 -37.80 9.16 -2.04
N MET A 267 -36.55 9.35 -2.51
CA MET A 267 -36.18 10.55 -3.27
C MET A 267 -36.99 10.64 -4.58
N GLY A 268 -37.21 9.51 -5.26
CA GLY A 268 -38.10 9.44 -6.41
C GLY A 268 -39.55 9.79 -6.08
N PHE A 269 -40.07 9.29 -4.97
CA PHE A 269 -41.43 9.61 -4.48
C PHE A 269 -41.57 11.12 -4.18
N VAL A 270 -40.58 11.72 -3.48
CA VAL A 270 -40.58 13.16 -3.19
C VAL A 270 -40.50 13.99 -4.47
N GLY A 271 -39.63 13.58 -5.42
CA GLY A 271 -39.59 14.21 -6.75
C GLY A 271 -40.93 14.16 -7.48
N ASN A 272 -41.67 13.04 -7.39
CA ASN A 272 -42.99 12.91 -7.98
C ASN A 272 -44.05 13.74 -7.22
N LEU A 273 -43.95 13.87 -5.89
CA LEU A 273 -44.81 14.81 -5.14
C LEU A 273 -44.58 16.26 -5.59
N GLY A 274 -43.33 16.65 -5.76
CA GLY A 274 -42.96 17.97 -6.30
C GLY A 274 -43.49 18.18 -7.72
N TYR A 275 -43.39 17.17 -8.58
CA TYR A 275 -43.98 17.17 -9.92
C TYR A 275 -45.50 17.41 -9.86
N VAL A 276 -46.26 16.65 -9.04
CA VAL A 276 -47.69 16.78 -8.90
C VAL A 276 -48.07 18.17 -8.34
N ALA A 277 -47.37 18.64 -7.31
CA ALA A 277 -47.60 19.96 -6.73
C ALA A 277 -47.41 21.09 -7.76
N VAL A 278 -46.30 21.01 -8.55
CA VAL A 278 -46.05 21.96 -9.64
C VAL A 278 -47.10 21.89 -10.73
N CYS A 279 -47.61 20.70 -11.08
CA CYS A 279 -48.68 20.56 -12.06
C CYS A 279 -49.98 21.20 -11.56
N ILE A 280 -50.41 20.98 -10.29
CA ILE A 280 -51.62 21.54 -9.72
C ILE A 280 -51.55 23.06 -9.64
N VAL A 281 -50.50 23.59 -9.02
CA VAL A 281 -50.31 25.05 -8.88
C VAL A 281 -50.04 25.70 -10.23
N GLY A 282 -49.27 25.02 -11.12
CA GLY A 282 -49.00 25.48 -12.48
C GLY A 282 -50.27 25.56 -13.32
N ALA A 283 -51.17 24.56 -13.25
CA ALA A 283 -52.43 24.57 -13.96
C ALA A 283 -53.34 25.74 -13.49
N THR A 284 -53.47 25.95 -12.17
CA THR A 284 -54.25 27.08 -11.64
C THR A 284 -53.68 28.45 -12.07
N LEU A 285 -52.38 28.60 -12.08
CA LEU A 285 -51.73 29.84 -12.55
C LEU A 285 -51.85 30.01 -14.07
N THR A 286 -51.81 28.95 -14.85
CA THR A 286 -52.04 29.00 -16.30
C THR A 286 -53.48 29.39 -16.63
N MET A 287 -54.47 28.76 -15.94
CA MET A 287 -55.89 29.10 -16.11
C MET A 287 -56.23 30.55 -15.73
N SER A 288 -55.52 31.10 -14.75
CA SER A 288 -55.62 32.53 -14.38
C SER A 288 -54.90 33.48 -15.32
N GLY A 289 -54.16 32.97 -16.34
CA GLY A 289 -53.36 33.77 -17.26
C GLY A 289 -52.05 34.32 -16.65
N ALA A 290 -51.70 33.91 -15.42
CA ALA A 290 -50.53 34.42 -14.73
C ALA A 290 -49.18 33.87 -15.29
N ILE A 291 -49.22 32.67 -15.89
CA ILE A 291 -48.07 32.03 -16.53
C ILE A 291 -48.50 31.32 -17.82
N ARG A 292 -47.56 31.08 -18.73
CA ARG A 292 -47.77 30.27 -19.93
C ARG A 292 -47.64 28.80 -19.65
N PHE A 293 -48.28 27.93 -20.45
CA PHE A 293 -48.26 26.46 -20.29
C PHE A 293 -46.85 25.88 -20.34
N GLY A 294 -45.99 26.36 -21.24
CA GLY A 294 -44.58 25.93 -21.32
C GLY A 294 -43.78 26.17 -20.06
N THR A 295 -44.11 27.20 -19.26
CA THR A 295 -43.50 27.46 -17.96
C THR A 295 -43.70 26.26 -17.00
N VAL A 296 -44.86 25.62 -17.01
CA VAL A 296 -45.14 24.43 -16.18
C VAL A 296 -44.19 23.28 -16.60
N ILE A 297 -44.02 23.09 -17.90
CA ILE A 297 -43.15 22.03 -18.46
C ILE A 297 -41.70 22.27 -18.08
N ALA A 298 -41.21 23.54 -18.15
CA ALA A 298 -39.89 23.88 -17.66
C ALA A 298 -39.72 23.56 -16.16
N PHE A 299 -40.71 23.93 -15.32
CA PHE A 299 -40.65 23.67 -13.88
C PHE A 299 -40.63 22.19 -13.52
N ILE A 300 -41.28 21.35 -14.26
CA ILE A 300 -41.20 19.88 -14.11
C ILE A 300 -39.74 19.40 -14.26
N SER A 301 -39.00 19.98 -15.22
CA SER A 301 -37.58 19.70 -15.43
C SER A 301 -36.71 20.32 -14.32
N TYR A 302 -37.03 21.55 -13.91
CA TYR A 302 -36.29 22.24 -12.85
C TYR A 302 -36.41 21.56 -11.47
N VAL A 303 -37.55 20.94 -11.12
CA VAL A 303 -37.68 20.16 -9.88
C VAL A 303 -36.66 19.03 -9.82
N LYS A 304 -36.46 18.30 -10.93
CA LYS A 304 -35.44 17.25 -11.01
C LYS A 304 -34.02 17.81 -10.92
N LEU A 305 -33.75 18.90 -11.65
CA LEU A 305 -32.46 19.57 -11.66
C LEU A 305 -32.11 20.23 -10.30
N PHE A 306 -33.11 20.57 -9.48
CA PHE A 306 -32.94 21.12 -8.13
C PHE A 306 -32.65 20.03 -7.08
N THR A 307 -33.31 18.87 -7.17
CA THR A 307 -33.21 17.81 -6.15
C THR A 307 -31.95 16.93 -6.30
N ASN A 308 -31.51 16.66 -7.54
CA ASN A 308 -30.36 15.78 -7.82
C ASN A 308 -29.02 16.26 -7.21
N PRO A 309 -28.65 17.56 -7.33
CA PRO A 309 -27.36 18.06 -6.81
C PRO A 309 -27.11 17.79 -5.34
N LEU A 310 -28.13 17.74 -4.51
CA LEU A 310 -27.97 17.57 -3.06
C LEU A 310 -27.46 16.16 -2.69
N SER A 311 -27.92 15.14 -3.41
CA SER A 311 -27.37 13.79 -3.25
C SER A 311 -25.92 13.70 -3.76
N GLN A 312 -25.63 14.38 -4.87
CA GLN A 312 -24.29 14.44 -5.45
C GLN A 312 -23.28 15.15 -4.53
N ILE A 313 -23.66 16.25 -3.91
CA ILE A 313 -22.83 16.96 -2.92
C ILE A 313 -22.50 16.02 -1.75
N SER A 314 -23.52 15.32 -1.22
CA SER A 314 -23.30 14.39 -0.11
C SER A 314 -22.33 13.26 -0.46
N GLN A 315 -22.45 12.67 -1.66
CA GLN A 315 -21.52 11.65 -2.15
C GLN A 315 -20.12 12.21 -2.37
N ALA A 316 -20.00 13.37 -2.99
CA ALA A 316 -18.71 14.02 -3.23
C ALA A 316 -17.97 14.32 -1.93
N VAL A 317 -18.66 14.86 -0.92
CA VAL A 317 -18.09 15.11 0.41
C VAL A 317 -17.62 13.80 1.05
N SER A 318 -18.41 12.73 1.00
CA SER A 318 -18.02 11.43 1.53
C SER A 318 -16.76 10.87 0.84
N SER A 319 -16.70 10.96 -0.49
CA SER A 319 -15.52 10.53 -1.26
C SER A 319 -14.28 11.36 -0.94
N LEU A 320 -14.43 12.70 -0.78
CA LEU A 320 -13.32 13.57 -0.36
C LEU A 320 -12.82 13.23 1.05
N MET A 321 -13.72 12.86 1.97
CA MET A 321 -13.30 12.38 3.30
C MET A 321 -12.48 11.09 3.21
N SER A 322 -12.87 10.16 2.34
CA SER A 322 -12.09 8.93 2.07
C SER A 322 -10.73 9.24 1.45
N ALA A 323 -10.68 10.18 0.49
CA ALA A 323 -9.41 10.66 -0.07
C ALA A 323 -8.51 11.31 1.00
N GLY A 324 -9.08 12.07 1.92
CA GLY A 324 -8.36 12.68 3.05
C GLY A 324 -7.75 11.64 3.98
N ALA A 325 -8.49 10.57 4.30
CA ALA A 325 -8.00 9.47 5.13
C ALA A 325 -6.88 8.67 4.43
N ALA A 326 -7.04 8.35 3.14
CA ALA A 326 -6.00 7.72 2.35
C ALA A 326 -4.76 8.63 2.20
N GLY A 327 -4.98 9.93 2.02
CA GLY A 327 -3.91 10.95 1.97
C GLY A 327 -3.10 11.01 3.26
N GLU A 328 -3.75 10.94 4.43
CA GLU A 328 -3.07 10.91 5.73
C GLU A 328 -2.08 9.74 5.82
N ARG A 329 -2.48 8.54 5.36
CA ARG A 329 -1.60 7.36 5.36
C ARG A 329 -0.44 7.49 4.36
N VAL A 330 -0.73 7.99 3.16
CA VAL A 330 0.30 8.18 2.12
C VAL A 330 1.31 9.26 2.52
N PHE A 331 0.84 10.43 2.96
CA PHE A 331 1.73 11.51 3.37
C PHE A 331 2.45 11.20 4.68
N GLY A 332 1.81 10.49 5.63
CA GLY A 332 2.47 9.97 6.81
C GLY A 332 3.66 9.08 6.44
N PHE A 333 3.47 8.19 5.46
CA PHE A 333 4.57 7.36 4.95
C PHE A 333 5.67 8.20 4.26
N LEU A 334 5.31 9.18 3.46
CA LEU A 334 6.29 10.05 2.78
C LEU A 334 7.04 10.96 3.75
N ALA A 335 6.45 11.28 4.91
CA ALA A 335 7.05 12.09 5.96
C ALA A 335 7.96 11.28 6.92
N GLU A 336 7.97 9.94 6.83
CA GLU A 336 8.85 9.10 7.67
C GLU A 336 10.32 9.52 7.52
N GLU A 337 11.07 9.37 8.58
CA GLU A 337 12.48 9.72 8.63
C GLU A 337 13.30 8.84 7.68
N GLU A 338 14.11 9.46 6.83
CA GLU A 338 15.01 8.76 5.90
C GLU A 338 16.33 8.40 6.61
N MET A 339 17.02 7.40 6.08
CA MET A 339 18.39 7.14 6.51
C MET A 339 19.24 8.41 6.35
N PRO A 340 20.20 8.65 7.27
CA PRO A 340 21.14 9.76 7.13
C PRO A 340 21.79 9.77 5.73
N ASP A 341 21.90 10.94 5.13
CA ASP A 341 22.54 11.09 3.83
C ASP A 341 24.04 10.77 3.94
N ASP A 342 24.51 9.84 3.13
CA ASP A 342 25.91 9.42 3.06
C ASP A 342 26.63 9.92 1.79
N SER A 343 25.99 10.82 1.02
CA SER A 343 26.59 11.41 -0.18
C SER A 343 27.86 12.22 0.12
N GLY A 344 27.97 12.75 1.34
CA GLY A 344 29.14 13.47 1.85
C GLY A 344 30.27 12.57 2.34
N CYS A 345 30.05 11.26 2.47
CA CYS A 345 31.09 10.31 2.87
C CYS A 345 32.07 10.11 1.71
N THR A 346 33.37 10.38 1.98
CA THR A 346 34.43 10.33 0.95
C THR A 346 35.46 9.23 1.20
N ALA A 347 35.41 8.58 2.37
CA ALA A 347 36.34 7.51 2.69
C ALA A 347 36.05 6.28 1.78
N HIS A 348 37.09 5.78 1.14
CA HIS A 348 37.04 4.63 0.24
C HIS A 348 38.31 3.77 0.46
N ILE A 349 38.15 2.47 0.28
CA ILE A 349 39.27 1.50 0.38
C ILE A 349 39.46 0.87 -0.99
N ASP A 350 40.60 1.18 -1.66
CA ASP A 350 40.89 0.64 -3.00
C ASP A 350 41.15 -0.87 -2.98
N HIS A 351 41.83 -1.38 -1.95
CA HIS A 351 42.15 -2.79 -1.79
C HIS A 351 41.79 -3.27 -0.39
N VAL A 352 40.65 -3.91 -0.28
CA VAL A 352 40.15 -4.45 0.98
C VAL A 352 40.96 -5.69 1.36
N ARG A 353 41.71 -5.60 2.49
CA ARG A 353 42.39 -6.75 3.10
C ARG A 353 41.47 -7.58 3.97
N GLY A 354 40.52 -6.91 4.58
CA GLY A 354 39.48 -7.53 5.41
C GLY A 354 39.84 -7.60 6.90
N LYS A 355 40.66 -6.67 7.42
CA LYS A 355 40.78 -6.47 8.85
C LYS A 355 39.53 -5.76 9.36
N VAL A 356 38.93 -6.27 10.43
CA VAL A 356 37.72 -5.67 11.03
C VAL A 356 37.94 -5.45 12.52
N GLU A 357 37.75 -4.20 12.97
CA GLU A 357 37.93 -3.80 14.36
C GLU A 357 36.60 -3.26 14.91
N PHE A 358 36.15 -3.80 16.03
CA PHE A 358 35.02 -3.29 16.81
C PHE A 358 35.57 -2.65 18.07
N GLU A 359 35.27 -1.37 18.31
CA GLU A 359 35.75 -0.61 19.45
C GLU A 359 34.58 -0.06 20.26
N ASN A 360 34.34 -0.63 21.44
CA ASN A 360 33.32 -0.22 22.41
C ASN A 360 31.92 0.01 21.78
N VAL A 361 31.52 -0.89 20.88
CA VAL A 361 30.26 -0.80 20.11
C VAL A 361 29.08 -0.96 21.04
N ARG A 362 28.16 0.01 20.98
CA ARG A 362 26.90 0.02 21.72
C ARG A 362 25.72 0.27 20.80
N PHE A 363 24.65 -0.50 20.97
CA PHE A 363 23.49 -0.41 20.11
C PHE A 363 22.22 -1.01 20.75
N GLY A 364 21.05 -0.50 20.34
CA GLY A 364 19.72 -1.07 20.58
C GLY A 364 18.75 -0.65 19.50
N TYR A 365 17.73 -1.47 19.23
CA TYR A 365 16.69 -1.14 18.26
C TYR A 365 15.73 -0.07 18.77
N ASP A 366 15.52 -0.02 20.10
CA ASP A 366 14.73 1.00 20.79
C ASP A 366 15.65 1.77 21.75
N GLU A 367 15.47 3.08 21.86
CA GLU A 367 16.34 3.99 22.62
C GLU A 367 16.53 3.59 24.09
N ASP A 368 15.52 2.93 24.69
CA ASP A 368 15.54 2.52 26.10
C ASP A 368 16.01 1.07 26.32
N LYS A 369 16.34 0.32 25.24
CA LYS A 369 16.68 -1.11 25.33
C LYS A 369 17.99 -1.41 24.61
N PRO A 370 19.13 -1.26 25.29
CA PRO A 370 20.41 -1.70 24.73
C PRO A 370 20.39 -3.23 24.51
N ILE A 371 20.91 -3.65 23.35
CA ILE A 371 21.10 -5.05 22.99
C ILE A 371 22.58 -5.40 22.93
N ILE A 372 23.41 -4.47 22.51
CA ILE A 372 24.86 -4.54 22.54
C ILE A 372 25.32 -3.47 23.52
N HIS A 373 26.12 -3.84 24.55
CA HIS A 373 26.49 -2.94 25.62
C HIS A 373 27.92 -2.39 25.49
N ASP A 374 28.91 -3.28 25.23
CA ASP A 374 30.33 -2.92 25.07
C ASP A 374 31.05 -4.01 24.27
N PHE A 375 30.77 -4.05 22.96
CA PHE A 375 31.33 -5.07 22.09
C PHE A 375 32.65 -4.59 21.49
N SER A 376 33.74 -5.27 21.80
CA SER A 376 35.07 -4.99 21.25
C SER A 376 35.73 -6.28 20.77
N ALA A 377 36.21 -6.29 19.52
CA ALA A 377 36.90 -7.41 18.90
C ALA A 377 37.85 -6.92 17.81
N ASP A 378 38.96 -7.64 17.61
CA ASP A 378 39.91 -7.40 16.53
C ASP A 378 40.02 -8.67 15.69
N ILE A 379 39.72 -8.58 14.39
CA ILE A 379 39.64 -9.69 13.43
C ILE A 379 40.69 -9.45 12.34
N GLU A 380 41.63 -10.38 12.20
CA GLU A 380 42.67 -10.30 11.22
C GLU A 380 42.21 -10.70 9.81
N PRO A 381 42.88 -10.20 8.75
CA PRO A 381 42.57 -10.53 7.36
C PRO A 381 42.57 -12.05 7.10
N GLY A 382 41.52 -12.53 6.44
CA GLY A 382 41.38 -13.95 6.07
C GLY A 382 40.96 -14.87 7.20
N GLN A 383 40.68 -14.33 8.39
CA GLN A 383 40.26 -15.09 9.58
C GLN A 383 38.82 -15.58 9.46
N LYS A 384 38.58 -16.85 9.83
CA LYS A 384 37.25 -17.45 9.94
C LYS A 384 36.72 -17.27 11.37
N VAL A 385 35.77 -16.36 11.55
CA VAL A 385 35.20 -15.99 12.85
C VAL A 385 33.85 -16.65 13.05
N ALA A 386 33.70 -17.49 14.09
CA ALA A 386 32.42 -18.06 14.49
C ALA A 386 31.80 -17.23 15.63
N ILE A 387 30.57 -16.76 15.45
CA ILE A 387 29.79 -16.07 16.47
C ILE A 387 28.81 -17.06 17.07
N VAL A 388 28.96 -17.38 18.36
CA VAL A 388 28.16 -18.37 19.08
C VAL A 388 27.49 -17.76 20.30
N GLY A 389 26.37 -18.32 20.75
CA GLY A 389 25.63 -17.85 21.91
C GLY A 389 24.18 -18.27 21.86
N TYR A 390 23.44 -18.08 22.96
CA TYR A 390 22.03 -18.40 23.02
C TYR A 390 21.19 -17.56 22.04
N THR A 391 19.96 -18.00 21.74
CA THR A 391 19.01 -17.20 20.98
C THR A 391 18.74 -15.89 21.72
N GLY A 392 18.84 -14.75 21.03
CA GLY A 392 18.71 -13.43 21.64
C GLY A 392 20.01 -12.84 22.19
N ALA A 393 21.16 -13.52 22.08
CA ALA A 393 22.45 -12.98 22.54
C ALA A 393 23.00 -11.79 21.71
N GLY A 394 22.36 -11.42 20.60
CA GLY A 394 22.79 -10.29 19.75
C GLY A 394 23.57 -10.67 18.50
N LYS A 395 23.72 -11.96 18.16
CA LYS A 395 24.53 -12.43 17.01
C LYS A 395 24.13 -11.79 15.67
N THR A 396 22.85 -11.85 15.29
CA THR A 396 22.34 -11.24 14.05
C THR A 396 22.43 -9.70 14.10
N THR A 397 22.30 -9.12 15.29
CA THR A 397 22.46 -7.67 15.48
C THR A 397 23.89 -7.22 15.10
N MET A 398 24.93 -7.97 15.50
CA MET A 398 26.31 -7.67 15.13
C MET A 398 26.54 -7.66 13.62
N VAL A 399 25.97 -8.64 12.91
CA VAL A 399 26.02 -8.68 11.44
C VAL A 399 25.32 -7.47 10.81
N ASN A 400 24.15 -7.10 11.34
CA ASN A 400 23.41 -5.93 10.84
C ASN A 400 24.19 -4.62 11.07
N LEU A 401 24.94 -4.51 12.17
CA LEU A 401 25.79 -3.36 12.46
C LEU A 401 27.03 -3.32 11.55
N LEU A 402 27.65 -4.46 11.32
CA LEU A 402 28.78 -4.59 10.40
C LEU A 402 28.41 -4.17 8.96
N MET A 403 27.21 -4.51 8.52
CA MET A 403 26.64 -4.09 7.23
C MET A 403 26.14 -2.64 7.22
N ARG A 404 26.23 -1.93 8.33
CA ARG A 404 25.69 -0.58 8.47
C ARG A 404 24.20 -0.47 8.09
N PHE A 405 23.42 -1.50 8.39
CA PHE A 405 21.95 -1.44 8.27
C PHE A 405 21.32 -0.58 9.37
N TYR A 406 22.06 -0.38 10.46
CA TYR A 406 21.72 0.50 11.59
C TYR A 406 22.93 1.32 11.99
N GLU A 407 22.69 2.54 12.46
CA GLU A 407 23.75 3.39 13.01
C GLU A 407 24.01 3.05 14.48
N LEU A 408 25.27 3.13 14.92
CA LEU A 408 25.67 2.86 16.29
C LEU A 408 25.20 3.96 17.24
N TRP A 409 24.92 3.61 18.50
CA TRP A 409 24.71 4.61 19.55
C TRP A 409 26.05 5.21 20.01
N SER A 410 27.08 4.39 20.16
CA SER A 410 28.44 4.79 20.48
C SER A 410 29.44 3.72 20.06
N GLY A 411 30.74 4.05 20.12
CA GLY A 411 31.79 3.19 19.62
C GLY A 411 31.97 3.34 18.11
N GLN A 412 32.78 2.46 17.52
CA GLN A 412 33.03 2.46 16.08
C GLN A 412 33.34 1.05 15.55
N ILE A 413 33.03 0.85 14.28
CA ILE A 413 33.43 -0.33 13.51
C ILE A 413 34.37 0.18 12.41
N LYS A 414 35.54 -0.44 12.27
CA LYS A 414 36.52 -0.09 11.23
C LYS A 414 36.75 -1.28 10.33
N ILE A 415 36.96 -1.00 9.04
CA ILE A 415 37.42 -1.96 8.05
C ILE A 415 38.77 -1.44 7.52
N ASP A 416 39.84 -2.23 7.67
CA ASP A 416 41.21 -1.85 7.31
C ASP A 416 41.63 -0.49 7.89
N GLY A 417 41.17 -0.18 9.13
CA GLY A 417 41.47 1.06 9.85
C GLY A 417 40.55 2.24 9.49
N VAL A 418 39.63 2.11 8.51
CA VAL A 418 38.68 3.17 8.11
C VAL A 418 37.35 2.96 8.79
N PRO A 419 36.81 3.97 9.51
CA PRO A 419 35.49 3.85 10.14
C PRO A 419 34.37 3.64 9.11
N VAL A 420 33.52 2.65 9.34
CA VAL A 420 32.36 2.33 8.47
C VAL A 420 31.41 3.52 8.36
N SER A 421 31.31 4.35 9.40
CA SER A 421 30.46 5.55 9.40
C SER A 421 30.91 6.64 8.41
N GLU A 422 32.16 6.64 8.00
CA GLU A 422 32.75 7.62 7.05
C GLU A 422 32.68 7.14 5.59
N MET A 423 32.32 5.90 5.35
CA MET A 423 32.16 5.31 4.01
C MET A 423 30.70 5.45 3.53
N ARG A 424 30.47 5.38 2.23
CA ARG A 424 29.12 5.20 1.69
C ARG A 424 28.62 3.79 2.02
N ARG A 425 27.31 3.65 2.32
CA ARG A 425 26.71 2.32 2.57
C ARG A 425 26.89 1.37 1.39
N SER A 426 26.79 1.89 0.15
CA SER A 426 27.05 1.11 -1.07
C SER A 426 28.44 0.49 -1.09
N ASP A 427 29.46 1.24 -0.62
CA ASP A 427 30.84 0.78 -0.61
C ASP A 427 31.04 -0.28 0.47
N VAL A 428 30.43 -0.10 1.65
CA VAL A 428 30.43 -1.10 2.72
C VAL A 428 29.76 -2.39 2.24
N HIS A 429 28.58 -2.29 1.62
CA HIS A 429 27.85 -3.45 1.13
C HIS A 429 28.61 -4.21 0.04
N ALA A 430 29.32 -3.51 -0.85
CA ALA A 430 30.14 -4.14 -1.90
C ALA A 430 31.34 -4.92 -1.34
N MET A 431 31.76 -4.67 -0.09
CA MET A 431 32.85 -5.41 0.56
C MET A 431 32.42 -6.78 1.09
N PHE A 432 31.10 -7.05 1.19
CA PHE A 432 30.56 -8.26 1.80
C PHE A 432 29.72 -9.10 0.83
N GLY A 433 30.02 -10.38 0.73
CA GLY A 433 29.10 -11.38 0.21
C GLY A 433 28.26 -11.95 1.34
N MET A 434 26.93 -11.99 1.18
CA MET A 434 26.02 -12.35 2.26
C MET A 434 25.17 -13.58 1.91
N VAL A 435 25.17 -14.58 2.78
CA VAL A 435 24.29 -15.75 2.72
C VAL A 435 23.45 -15.78 3.99
N LEU A 436 22.17 -15.41 3.86
CA LEU A 436 21.22 -15.31 4.97
C LEU A 436 20.55 -16.64 5.29
N GLN A 437 20.02 -16.76 6.49
CA GLN A 437 19.18 -17.88 6.92
C GLN A 437 17.92 -17.99 6.06
N ASP A 438 17.23 -16.89 5.82
CA ASP A 438 16.08 -16.82 4.92
C ASP A 438 16.58 -16.65 3.47
N THR A 439 16.50 -17.73 2.71
CA THR A 439 16.92 -17.75 1.31
C THR A 439 15.88 -17.13 0.40
N TRP A 440 16.07 -15.84 0.05
CA TRP A 440 15.16 -15.16 -0.86
C TRP A 440 15.59 -15.32 -2.32
N LEU A 441 14.64 -15.75 -3.16
CA LEU A 441 14.77 -15.82 -4.60
C LEU A 441 13.72 -14.91 -5.24
N PHE A 442 14.14 -14.19 -6.28
CA PHE A 442 13.25 -13.32 -7.04
C PHE A 442 12.55 -14.07 -8.15
N ASP A 443 11.36 -13.62 -8.54
CA ASP A 443 10.72 -14.09 -9.76
C ASP A 443 11.61 -13.75 -10.96
N GLY A 444 11.96 -14.77 -11.75
CA GLY A 444 12.90 -14.68 -12.85
C GLY A 444 13.60 -16.00 -13.09
N THR A 445 14.63 -16.02 -13.94
CA THR A 445 15.38 -17.22 -14.28
C THR A 445 16.42 -17.59 -13.22
N TYR A 446 16.95 -18.83 -13.26
CA TYR A 446 18.10 -19.24 -12.46
C TYR A 446 19.29 -18.30 -12.70
N ARG A 447 19.55 -17.94 -13.96
CA ARG A 447 20.61 -17.02 -14.37
C ARG A 447 20.46 -15.66 -13.69
N GLU A 448 19.29 -15.04 -13.78
CA GLU A 448 19.01 -13.74 -13.19
C GLU A 448 19.15 -13.75 -11.67
N ASN A 449 18.72 -14.83 -11.01
CA ASN A 449 18.86 -14.99 -9.58
C ASN A 449 20.31 -15.14 -9.11
N ILE A 450 21.17 -15.80 -9.89
CA ILE A 450 22.58 -16.01 -9.56
C ILE A 450 23.40 -14.75 -9.86
N ALA A 451 23.12 -14.08 -10.99
CA ALA A 451 23.79 -12.83 -11.38
C ALA A 451 23.23 -11.58 -10.67
N TYR A 452 22.26 -11.75 -9.75
CA TYR A 452 21.54 -10.66 -9.10
C TYR A 452 22.48 -9.64 -8.45
N GLY A 453 22.22 -8.36 -8.74
CA GLY A 453 22.95 -7.23 -8.15
C GLY A 453 24.28 -6.88 -8.84
N LYS A 454 24.85 -7.74 -9.68
CA LYS A 454 26.15 -7.50 -10.31
C LYS A 454 26.02 -7.34 -11.84
N PRO A 455 26.21 -6.13 -12.38
CA PRO A 455 26.18 -5.91 -13.82
C PRO A 455 27.39 -6.58 -14.52
N GLY A 456 27.17 -7.09 -15.75
CA GLY A 456 28.26 -7.62 -16.59
C GLY A 456 28.73 -9.03 -16.25
N VAL A 457 27.97 -9.79 -15.44
CA VAL A 457 28.25 -11.21 -15.17
C VAL A 457 28.06 -12.02 -16.44
N THR A 458 29.07 -12.83 -16.80
CA THR A 458 29.00 -13.70 -17.98
C THR A 458 28.38 -15.04 -17.64
N ASP A 459 27.89 -15.75 -18.68
CA ASP A 459 27.31 -17.09 -18.56
C ASP A 459 28.30 -18.09 -17.97
N GLU A 460 29.56 -17.99 -18.37
CA GLU A 460 30.63 -18.82 -17.86
C GLU A 460 30.86 -18.65 -16.36
N GLN A 461 30.73 -17.41 -15.84
CA GLN A 461 30.83 -17.14 -14.40
C GLN A 461 29.66 -17.75 -13.62
N VAL A 462 28.44 -17.66 -14.16
CA VAL A 462 27.25 -18.28 -13.57
C VAL A 462 27.39 -19.80 -13.54
N GLU A 463 27.81 -20.41 -14.67
CA GLU A 463 28.03 -21.86 -14.73
C GLU A 463 29.15 -22.32 -13.79
N ALA A 464 30.25 -21.57 -13.72
CA ALA A 464 31.36 -21.89 -12.84
C ALA A 464 30.93 -21.87 -11.36
N ALA A 465 30.16 -20.85 -10.95
CA ALA A 465 29.62 -20.78 -9.59
C ALA A 465 28.69 -21.99 -9.31
N CYS A 466 27.80 -22.34 -10.23
CA CYS A 466 26.89 -23.47 -10.08
C CYS A 466 27.62 -24.82 -10.03
N LYS A 467 28.69 -25.00 -10.78
CA LYS A 467 29.55 -26.18 -10.69
C LYS A 467 30.22 -26.29 -9.32
N LEU A 468 30.70 -25.17 -8.77
CA LEU A 468 31.33 -25.16 -7.46
C LEU A 468 30.38 -25.54 -6.31
N VAL A 469 29.11 -25.14 -6.39
CA VAL A 469 28.08 -25.50 -5.39
C VAL A 469 27.36 -26.80 -5.69
N GLY A 470 27.62 -27.42 -6.87
CA GLY A 470 27.03 -28.73 -7.25
C GLY A 470 25.62 -28.64 -7.83
N LEU A 471 25.17 -27.49 -8.29
CA LEU A 471 23.83 -27.27 -8.90
C LEU A 471 23.83 -27.36 -10.43
N ASP A 472 24.99 -27.26 -11.12
CA ASP A 472 25.07 -27.21 -12.58
C ASP A 472 24.37 -28.40 -13.27
N HIS A 473 24.62 -29.62 -12.78
CA HIS A 473 24.00 -30.81 -13.34
C HIS A 473 22.46 -30.74 -13.21
N TYR A 474 21.94 -30.36 -12.03
CA TYR A 474 20.50 -30.25 -11.80
C TYR A 474 19.88 -29.23 -12.74
N ILE A 475 20.47 -28.02 -12.82
CA ILE A 475 19.95 -26.95 -13.66
C ILE A 475 19.91 -27.34 -15.13
N LYS A 476 20.95 -28.06 -15.63
CA LYS A 476 21.01 -28.55 -17.01
C LYS A 476 20.02 -29.65 -17.34
N THR A 477 19.44 -30.34 -16.34
CA THR A 477 18.34 -31.29 -16.55
C THR A 477 16.98 -30.62 -16.73
N LEU A 478 16.86 -29.31 -16.42
CA LEU A 478 15.62 -28.57 -16.59
C LEU A 478 15.38 -28.25 -18.08
N PRO A 479 14.10 -28.13 -18.50
CA PRO A 479 13.77 -27.95 -19.92
C PRO A 479 14.43 -26.75 -20.61
N LYS A 480 14.64 -25.63 -19.88
CA LYS A 480 15.30 -24.42 -20.38
C LYS A 480 16.67 -24.17 -19.73
N GLY A 481 17.22 -25.16 -18.99
CA GLY A 481 18.49 -25.00 -18.29
C GLY A 481 18.49 -23.77 -17.36
N TYR A 482 19.51 -22.92 -17.49
CA TYR A 482 19.67 -21.69 -16.71
C TYR A 482 18.59 -20.63 -16.96
N ASP A 483 17.88 -20.71 -18.08
CA ASP A 483 16.78 -19.81 -18.44
C ASP A 483 15.41 -20.34 -17.97
N THR A 484 15.39 -21.38 -17.15
CA THR A 484 14.18 -21.86 -16.46
C THR A 484 13.75 -20.84 -15.44
N GLU A 485 12.46 -20.47 -15.44
CA GLU A 485 11.88 -19.50 -14.51
C GLU A 485 11.71 -20.10 -13.10
N LEU A 486 12.13 -19.35 -12.10
CA LEU A 486 11.87 -19.57 -10.70
C LEU A 486 10.64 -18.76 -10.31
N ASN A 487 9.62 -19.42 -9.78
CA ASN A 487 8.42 -18.79 -9.25
C ASN A 487 8.01 -19.52 -7.95
N ASP A 488 7.03 -19.02 -7.23
CA ASP A 488 6.50 -19.62 -5.99
C ASP A 488 6.07 -21.08 -6.13
N ARG A 489 5.85 -21.57 -7.36
CA ARG A 489 5.48 -22.96 -7.68
C ARG A 489 6.69 -23.84 -7.99
N SER A 490 7.89 -23.28 -8.08
CA SER A 490 9.11 -24.06 -8.31
C SER A 490 9.39 -24.93 -7.09
N SER A 491 9.49 -26.23 -7.30
CA SER A 491 9.66 -27.26 -6.25
C SER A 491 11.10 -27.37 -5.74
N LEU A 492 11.79 -26.23 -5.54
CA LEU A 492 13.13 -26.24 -4.97
C LEU A 492 13.10 -26.65 -3.50
N SER A 493 13.95 -27.61 -3.13
CA SER A 493 14.18 -27.92 -1.72
C SER A 493 14.84 -26.73 -0.99
N ALA A 494 14.70 -26.66 0.33
CA ALA A 494 15.37 -25.64 1.14
C ALA A 494 16.88 -25.59 0.89
N GLY A 495 17.52 -26.77 0.77
CA GLY A 495 18.95 -26.87 0.48
C GLY A 495 19.33 -26.38 -0.93
N GLN A 496 18.50 -26.65 -1.94
CA GLN A 496 18.74 -26.12 -3.29
C GLN A 496 18.61 -24.62 -3.35
N ARG A 497 17.64 -24.03 -2.63
CA ARG A 497 17.54 -22.57 -2.49
C ARG A 497 18.79 -21.99 -1.83
N GLN A 498 19.29 -22.62 -0.78
CA GLN A 498 20.50 -22.19 -0.11
C GLN A 498 21.74 -22.28 -1.01
N LEU A 499 21.89 -23.36 -1.79
CA LEU A 499 22.97 -23.47 -2.77
C LEU A 499 22.91 -22.39 -3.85
N LEU A 500 21.71 -21.97 -4.28
CA LEU A 500 21.56 -20.84 -5.21
C LEU A 500 22.02 -19.51 -4.60
N THR A 501 21.68 -19.24 -3.33
CA THR A 501 22.16 -18.01 -2.67
C THR A 501 23.67 -18.04 -2.43
N ILE A 502 24.27 -19.22 -2.18
CA ILE A 502 25.73 -19.37 -2.12
C ILE A 502 26.36 -19.13 -3.51
N ALA A 503 25.75 -19.66 -4.60
CA ALA A 503 26.22 -19.38 -5.96
C ALA A 503 26.17 -17.88 -6.29
N ARG A 504 25.12 -17.15 -5.86
CA ARG A 504 25.03 -15.68 -5.95
C ARG A 504 26.22 -15.00 -5.23
N ALA A 505 26.50 -15.38 -4.00
CA ALA A 505 27.63 -14.84 -3.25
C ALA A 505 28.99 -15.16 -3.87
N MET A 506 29.14 -16.34 -4.55
CA MET A 506 30.36 -16.67 -5.31
C MET A 506 30.54 -15.78 -6.54
N VAL A 507 29.46 -15.45 -7.25
CA VAL A 507 29.48 -14.54 -8.40
C VAL A 507 29.83 -13.12 -7.97
N GLU A 508 29.30 -12.68 -6.80
CA GLU A 508 29.63 -11.38 -6.20
C GLU A 508 31.13 -11.24 -5.96
N ASN A 509 31.77 -12.29 -5.51
CA ASN A 509 33.22 -12.37 -5.27
C ASN A 509 33.76 -11.28 -4.33
N ALA A 510 32.98 -10.96 -3.30
CA ALA A 510 33.35 -9.96 -2.31
C ALA A 510 34.58 -10.42 -1.45
N PRO A 511 35.41 -9.48 -0.96
CA PRO A 511 36.59 -9.78 -0.14
C PRO A 511 36.26 -10.34 1.24
N MET A 512 35.09 -10.05 1.79
CA MET A 512 34.61 -10.54 3.08
C MET A 512 33.26 -11.26 2.92
N ILE A 513 32.97 -12.20 3.81
CA ILE A 513 31.77 -13.04 3.74
C ILE A 513 31.03 -13.05 5.07
N ILE A 514 29.72 -12.98 4.99
CA ILE A 514 28.81 -13.19 6.12
C ILE A 514 27.96 -14.41 5.82
N LEU A 515 27.98 -15.39 6.72
CA LEU A 515 27.22 -16.63 6.62
C LEU A 515 26.31 -16.77 7.84
N ASP A 516 24.99 -16.83 7.61
CA ASP A 516 24.01 -17.17 8.66
C ASP A 516 23.55 -18.62 8.45
N GLU A 517 24.04 -19.51 9.34
CA GLU A 517 23.92 -20.95 9.20
C GLU A 517 22.66 -21.50 9.88
N ALA A 518 21.53 -21.53 9.16
CA ALA A 518 20.34 -22.24 9.63
C ALA A 518 19.88 -23.29 8.59
N THR A 519 20.20 -24.54 8.85
CA THR A 519 19.88 -25.67 7.95
C THR A 519 18.95 -26.69 8.60
N SER A 520 18.12 -26.29 9.53
CA SER A 520 17.22 -27.16 10.31
C SER A 520 16.20 -27.97 9.48
N SER A 521 16.08 -27.68 8.17
CA SER A 521 15.08 -28.29 7.28
C SER A 521 15.68 -28.94 6.03
N VAL A 522 16.98 -29.29 6.03
CA VAL A 522 17.69 -29.84 4.87
C VAL A 522 18.06 -31.31 5.11
N ASP A 523 17.91 -32.15 4.09
CA ASP A 523 18.36 -33.56 4.17
C ASP A 523 19.87 -33.65 4.30
N THR A 524 20.37 -34.73 4.92
CA THR A 524 21.79 -34.92 5.27
C THR A 524 22.72 -34.84 4.06
N ARG A 525 22.29 -35.32 2.87
CA ARG A 525 23.13 -35.30 1.66
C ARG A 525 23.30 -33.86 1.14
N THR A 526 22.22 -33.13 1.05
CA THR A 526 22.24 -31.73 0.61
C THR A 526 22.94 -30.85 1.64
N GLU A 527 22.81 -31.17 2.93
CA GLU A 527 23.52 -30.52 4.02
C GLU A 527 25.05 -30.58 3.84
N VAL A 528 25.60 -31.73 3.49
CA VAL A 528 27.04 -31.86 3.21
C VAL A 528 27.47 -31.02 2.01
N LEU A 529 26.61 -30.92 0.97
CA LEU A 529 26.89 -30.07 -0.19
C LEU A 529 26.89 -28.59 0.17
N VAL A 530 25.90 -28.14 0.94
CA VAL A 530 25.81 -26.75 1.44
C VAL A 530 27.06 -26.42 2.26
N GLN A 531 27.47 -27.28 3.20
CA GLN A 531 28.65 -27.07 4.02
C GLN A 531 29.93 -26.95 3.16
N LYS A 532 30.15 -27.86 2.21
CA LYS A 532 31.28 -27.77 1.30
C LYS A 532 31.26 -26.49 0.44
N ALA A 533 30.09 -26.03 0.03
CA ALA A 533 29.94 -24.80 -0.73
C ALA A 533 30.28 -23.58 0.13
N MET A 534 29.83 -23.55 1.39
CA MET A 534 30.17 -22.50 2.35
C MET A 534 31.68 -22.46 2.65
N ASP A 535 32.31 -23.61 2.90
CA ASP A 535 33.76 -23.69 3.16
C ASP A 535 34.59 -23.22 1.95
N ARG A 536 34.14 -23.50 0.73
CA ARG A 536 34.75 -22.97 -0.49
C ARG A 536 34.60 -21.48 -0.62
N LEU A 537 33.41 -20.95 -0.30
CA LEU A 537 33.12 -19.51 -0.34
C LEU A 537 33.97 -18.74 0.68
N ALA A 538 34.14 -19.26 1.89
CA ALA A 538 34.92 -18.65 2.97
C ALA A 538 36.43 -18.69 2.77
N ARG A 539 36.95 -19.60 1.92
CA ARG A 539 38.40 -19.84 1.78
C ARG A 539 39.17 -18.58 1.32
N GLY A 540 40.15 -18.18 2.11
CA GLY A 540 41.02 -17.03 1.82
C GLY A 540 40.35 -15.67 2.00
N ARG A 541 39.20 -15.62 2.68
CA ARG A 541 38.46 -14.39 2.96
C ARG A 541 38.14 -14.28 4.43
N THR A 542 38.09 -13.05 4.94
CA THR A 542 37.59 -12.80 6.28
C THR A 542 36.10 -13.16 6.32
N SER A 543 35.73 -14.09 7.19
CA SER A 543 34.39 -14.68 7.20
C SER A 543 33.77 -14.62 8.57
N PHE A 544 32.57 -14.03 8.67
CA PHE A 544 31.74 -14.00 9.88
C PHE A 544 30.65 -15.04 9.76
N ILE A 545 30.60 -16.00 10.67
CA ILE A 545 29.67 -17.12 10.61
C ILE A 545 28.84 -17.14 11.90
N ILE A 546 27.52 -16.95 11.77
CA ILE A 546 26.59 -17.23 12.87
C ILE A 546 26.43 -18.73 12.91
N ALA A 547 27.21 -19.36 13.78
CA ALA A 547 27.35 -20.82 13.76
C ALA A 547 26.29 -21.51 14.64
N HIS A 548 25.59 -22.44 14.04
CA HIS A 548 24.64 -23.37 14.69
C HIS A 548 25.13 -24.84 14.59
N ARG A 549 26.30 -25.08 14.00
CA ARG A 549 26.88 -26.42 13.79
C ARG A 549 28.24 -26.57 14.45
N LEU A 550 28.44 -27.75 15.01
CA LEU A 550 29.69 -28.10 15.68
C LEU A 550 30.90 -28.03 14.76
N SER A 551 30.80 -28.57 13.53
CA SER A 551 31.90 -28.54 12.56
C SER A 551 32.38 -27.14 12.22
N THR A 552 31.44 -26.24 11.99
CA THR A 552 31.75 -24.84 11.64
C THR A 552 32.41 -24.10 12.81
N ILE A 553 31.96 -24.37 14.03
CA ILE A 553 32.52 -23.77 15.26
C ILE A 553 33.93 -24.29 15.51
N ARG A 554 34.14 -25.60 15.39
CA ARG A 554 35.44 -26.22 15.67
C ARG A 554 36.53 -25.77 14.72
N ASP A 555 36.18 -25.59 13.44
CA ASP A 555 37.11 -25.24 12.38
C ASP A 555 37.27 -23.72 12.20
N ALA A 556 36.81 -22.90 13.14
CA ALA A 556 36.97 -21.46 13.15
C ALA A 556 38.32 -21.06 13.79
N ASP A 557 38.98 -20.03 13.19
CA ASP A 557 40.23 -19.47 13.70
C ASP A 557 40.01 -18.66 14.99
N LEU A 558 38.82 -18.01 15.09
CA LEU A 558 38.40 -17.25 16.26
C LEU A 558 36.92 -17.54 16.54
N ILE A 559 36.61 -17.84 17.77
CA ILE A 559 35.25 -17.99 18.29
C ILE A 559 34.94 -16.83 19.23
N LEU A 560 33.86 -16.09 18.94
CA LEU A 560 33.32 -15.05 19.78
C LEU A 560 32.05 -15.57 20.46
N VAL A 561 32.12 -15.76 21.78
CA VAL A 561 31.01 -16.25 22.57
C VAL A 561 30.23 -15.07 23.14
N MET A 562 28.99 -14.93 22.70
CA MET A 562 28.11 -13.82 23.09
C MET A 562 27.08 -14.26 24.11
N ASP A 563 26.92 -13.47 25.17
CA ASP A 563 25.79 -13.53 26.09
C ASP A 563 25.27 -12.13 26.37
N LYS A 564 23.96 -11.95 26.26
CA LYS A 564 23.25 -10.68 26.55
C LYS A 564 23.90 -9.43 25.93
N GLY A 565 24.41 -9.57 24.71
CA GLY A 565 24.96 -8.44 23.94
C GLY A 565 26.46 -8.16 24.11
N ASP A 566 27.14 -8.93 24.95
CA ASP A 566 28.57 -8.76 25.18
C ASP A 566 29.36 -10.01 24.75
N ILE A 567 30.66 -9.83 24.45
CA ILE A 567 31.58 -10.95 24.28
C ILE A 567 32.03 -11.38 25.69
N VAL A 568 31.61 -12.57 26.10
CA VAL A 568 32.00 -13.14 27.40
C VAL A 568 33.27 -13.98 27.30
N GLU A 569 33.51 -14.60 26.16
CA GLU A 569 34.71 -15.40 25.89
C GLU A 569 35.12 -15.24 24.43
N SER A 570 36.42 -15.27 24.17
CA SER A 570 37.03 -15.32 22.83
C SER A 570 38.23 -16.20 22.80
N GLY A 571 38.47 -16.88 21.67
CA GLY A 571 39.60 -17.78 21.47
C GLY A 571 39.32 -18.90 20.49
N THR A 572 40.25 -19.87 20.38
CA THR A 572 40.07 -21.07 19.57
C THR A 572 39.22 -22.12 20.32
N HIS A 573 38.72 -23.10 19.59
CA HIS A 573 37.94 -24.21 20.13
C HIS A 573 38.62 -24.89 21.34
N GLU A 574 39.92 -25.22 21.20
CA GLU A 574 40.70 -25.88 22.27
C GLU A 574 40.88 -24.99 23.50
N GLN A 575 41.15 -23.71 23.27
CA GLN A 575 41.34 -22.74 24.35
C GLN A 575 40.04 -22.56 25.16
N LEU A 576 38.91 -22.45 24.49
CA LEU A 576 37.61 -22.22 25.14
C LEU A 576 37.09 -23.45 25.85
N LEU A 577 37.30 -24.66 25.31
CA LEU A 577 36.99 -25.91 26.03
C LEU A 577 37.84 -26.06 27.30
N GLY A 578 39.11 -25.68 27.22
CA GLY A 578 40.02 -25.71 28.38
C GLY A 578 39.66 -24.72 29.49
N LYS A 579 39.07 -23.55 29.15
CA LYS A 579 38.60 -22.55 30.12
C LYS A 579 37.40 -23.06 30.94
N GLY A 580 36.57 -23.96 30.40
CA GLY A 580 35.43 -24.53 31.14
C GLY A 580 34.24 -23.58 31.36
N GLY A 581 34.17 -22.49 30.58
CA GLY A 581 33.17 -21.43 30.70
C GLY A 581 31.89 -21.68 29.89
N LEU A 582 31.22 -20.60 29.49
CA LEU A 582 29.95 -20.62 28.75
C LEU A 582 30.07 -21.40 27.41
N TYR A 583 31.21 -21.29 26.73
CA TYR A 583 31.46 -22.06 25.51
C TYR A 583 31.34 -23.56 25.74
N LYS A 584 31.97 -24.07 26.80
CA LYS A 584 31.91 -25.51 27.15
C LYS A 584 30.50 -25.95 27.48
N GLU A 585 29.73 -25.12 28.20
CA GLU A 585 28.32 -25.38 28.50
C GLU A 585 27.48 -25.49 27.22
N LEU A 586 27.61 -24.51 26.31
CA LEU A 586 26.96 -24.52 24.99
C LEU A 586 27.34 -25.76 24.18
N TYR A 587 28.62 -26.09 24.16
CA TYR A 587 29.16 -27.25 23.45
C TYR A 587 28.57 -28.55 23.97
N THR A 588 28.61 -28.77 25.29
CA THR A 588 28.10 -29.99 25.92
C THR A 588 26.59 -30.14 25.77
N SER A 589 25.85 -29.04 25.97
CA SER A 589 24.38 -29.07 25.89
C SER A 589 23.82 -29.29 24.50
N GLN A 590 24.50 -28.77 23.47
CA GLN A 590 24.00 -28.84 22.09
C GLN A 590 24.57 -30.02 21.28
N PHE A 591 25.76 -30.52 21.61
CA PHE A 591 26.52 -31.38 20.75
C PHE A 591 27.03 -32.69 21.35
N GLU A 592 27.19 -32.82 22.66
CA GLU A 592 27.62 -34.07 23.31
C GLU A 592 26.48 -35.02 23.66
N ASN A 593 25.22 -34.55 23.68
CA ASN A 593 24.03 -35.37 23.99
C ASN A 593 23.35 -35.97 22.75
N LYS A 594 24.07 -36.13 21.63
CA LYS A 594 23.57 -36.79 20.44
C LYS A 594 24.46 -38.01 20.10
#